data_f508c8c9f280e1e4cec9a7c9b0038794
#
_entry.id   f508c8c9f280e1e4cec9a7c9b0038794
#
_cell.length_a   1.000
_cell.length_b   1.000
_cell.length_c   1.000
_cell.angle_alpha   90.00
_cell.angle_beta   90.00
_cell.angle_gamma   90.00
#
_symmetry.space_group_name_H-M   'P 1'
#
loop_
_entity.id
_entity.type
_entity.pdbx_description
1 polymer ?
#
loop_
_entity_poly.entity_id
_entity_poly.type
_entity_poly.pdbx_seq_one_letter_code
_entity_poly.pdbx_strand_id
1 'polypeptide(L)'
;MAAAKKAAKTKTVGAIRAGNGKYQFRLSSLKKVPAGTGYSTSHGGVVEGARILVGYIHKPRGTGSRMHTHKNEQLNYVLQGTLVGSVNGKRVVAPAGTLIYIPANAPHNLISSTRDKDVIFLAIKDLSQGIIGKAVDGTMTGPHFEKGFGPAAKARKKTKSRAAVRK
;
A
#
# COMPACT_ATOMS: atom_id res chain seq x y z
N MET A 1 18.70 -21.50 -32.00
CA MET A 1 17.78 -21.39 -30.82
C MET A 1 18.33 -20.31 -29.88
N ALA A 2 17.62 -19.19 -29.71
CA ALA A 2 18.06 -18.15 -28.80
C ALA A 2 17.87 -18.65 -27.36
N ALA A 3 18.93 -18.66 -26.56
CA ALA A 3 18.87 -19.01 -25.15
C ALA A 3 17.87 -18.13 -24.42
N ALA A 4 16.90 -18.74 -23.75
CA ALA A 4 15.89 -18.00 -22.95
C ALA A 4 16.63 -17.17 -21.88
N LYS A 5 16.67 -15.84 -22.05
CA LYS A 5 17.22 -14.92 -21.05
C LYS A 5 16.51 -15.14 -19.73
N LYS A 6 17.24 -15.58 -18.70
CA LYS A 6 16.72 -15.74 -17.34
C LYS A 6 16.02 -14.46 -16.90
N ALA A 7 14.73 -14.54 -16.54
CA ALA A 7 13.95 -13.38 -16.15
C ALA A 7 14.65 -12.63 -15.00
N ALA A 8 14.86 -11.33 -15.16
CA ALA A 8 15.49 -10.50 -14.13
C ALA A 8 14.66 -10.55 -12.83
N LYS A 9 15.33 -10.67 -11.68
CA LYS A 9 14.71 -10.69 -10.35
C LYS A 9 13.90 -9.42 -10.11
N THR A 10 12.72 -9.55 -9.47
CA THR A 10 11.90 -8.39 -9.05
C THR A 10 12.56 -7.66 -7.88
N LYS A 11 12.40 -6.34 -7.80
CA LYS A 11 12.84 -5.53 -6.66
C LYS A 11 11.90 -5.66 -5.45
N THR A 12 10.63 -5.94 -5.72
CA THR A 12 9.63 -6.23 -4.69
C THR A 12 9.54 -7.73 -4.48
N VAL A 13 9.79 -8.19 -3.26
CA VAL A 13 9.65 -9.62 -2.91
C VAL A 13 8.20 -10.05 -3.10
N GLY A 14 8.00 -11.12 -3.89
CA GLY A 14 6.66 -11.65 -4.19
C GLY A 14 5.91 -10.97 -5.33
N ALA A 15 6.48 -9.91 -5.94
CA ALA A 15 5.93 -9.34 -7.16
C ALA A 15 6.10 -10.27 -8.36
N ILE A 16 5.25 -10.10 -9.38
CA ILE A 16 5.36 -10.82 -10.65
C ILE A 16 6.16 -9.97 -11.65
N ARG A 17 7.10 -10.60 -12.35
CA ARG A 17 7.81 -9.97 -13.47
C ARG A 17 6.97 -10.06 -14.73
N ALA A 18 6.70 -8.91 -15.37
CA ALA A 18 6.10 -8.83 -16.69
C ALA A 18 7.09 -9.12 -17.82
N GLY A 19 6.62 -9.54 -18.96
CA GLY A 19 7.43 -9.91 -20.12
C GLY A 19 7.58 -11.43 -20.27
N ASN A 20 8.48 -11.86 -21.16
CA ASN A 20 8.72 -13.27 -21.50
C ASN A 20 7.44 -14.03 -21.90
N GLY A 21 6.63 -13.42 -22.78
CA GLY A 21 5.33 -13.97 -23.21
C GLY A 21 4.17 -13.72 -22.26
N LYS A 22 4.39 -13.08 -21.11
CA LYS A 22 3.37 -12.78 -20.11
C LYS A 22 3.09 -11.26 -20.08
N TYR A 23 1.97 -10.86 -20.70
CA TYR A 23 1.64 -9.46 -20.93
C TYR A 23 0.31 -9.01 -20.30
N GLN A 24 -0.49 -9.96 -19.76
CA GLN A 24 -1.80 -9.69 -19.16
C GLN A 24 -1.86 -10.20 -17.72
N PHE A 25 -2.35 -9.36 -16.80
CA PHE A 25 -2.40 -9.66 -15.37
C PHE A 25 -3.72 -9.15 -14.78
N ARG A 26 -4.47 -10.02 -14.10
CA ARG A 26 -5.60 -9.61 -13.26
C ARG A 26 -5.04 -9.25 -11.88
N LEU A 27 -4.72 -7.98 -11.64
CA LEU A 27 -4.02 -7.51 -10.45
C LEU A 27 -4.74 -7.87 -9.14
N SER A 28 -6.08 -7.84 -9.11
CA SER A 28 -6.90 -8.15 -7.93
C SER A 28 -6.80 -9.62 -7.48
N SER A 29 -6.44 -10.54 -8.38
CA SER A 29 -6.31 -11.98 -8.10
C SER A 29 -4.88 -12.43 -7.79
N LEU A 30 -3.90 -11.54 -7.89
CA LEU A 30 -2.51 -11.89 -7.60
C LEU A 30 -2.30 -12.11 -6.10
N LYS A 31 -1.27 -12.93 -5.76
CA LYS A 31 -0.81 -13.07 -4.38
C LYS A 31 -0.53 -11.69 -3.78
N LYS A 32 -1.12 -11.42 -2.63
CA LYS A 32 -0.95 -10.15 -1.92
C LYS A 32 0.43 -10.11 -1.28
N VAL A 33 1.17 -9.04 -1.55
CA VAL A 33 2.43 -8.72 -0.89
C VAL A 33 2.24 -7.46 -0.04
N PRO A 34 2.94 -7.31 1.11
CA PRO A 34 2.87 -6.10 1.91
C PRO A 34 3.53 -4.93 1.17
N ALA A 35 2.89 -3.76 1.24
CA ALA A 35 3.40 -2.51 0.70
C ALA A 35 3.72 -1.54 1.84
N GLY A 36 4.88 -1.74 2.47
CA GLY A 36 5.32 -0.97 3.64
C GLY A 36 5.36 -1.80 4.93
N THR A 37 6.03 -2.96 4.88
CA THR A 37 6.25 -3.81 6.06
C THR A 37 6.78 -3.00 7.23
N GLY A 38 6.13 -3.14 8.40
CA GLY A 38 6.52 -2.50 9.66
C GLY A 38 5.96 -1.08 9.86
N TYR A 39 5.53 -0.37 8.81
CA TYR A 39 4.98 0.98 8.96
C TYR A 39 3.63 1.22 8.25
N SER A 40 3.10 0.24 7.53
CA SER A 40 1.84 0.36 6.78
C SER A 40 1.01 -0.91 6.84
N THR A 41 -0.32 -0.75 6.76
CA THR A 41 -1.29 -1.85 6.59
C THR A 41 -1.54 -2.20 5.13
N SER A 42 -0.95 -1.46 4.19
CA SER A 42 -1.15 -1.65 2.75
C SER A 42 -0.63 -2.99 2.27
N HIS A 43 -1.41 -3.65 1.42
CA HIS A 43 -1.01 -4.91 0.78
C HIS A 43 -1.76 -5.09 -0.55
N GLY A 44 -1.19 -5.84 -1.47
CA GLY A 44 -1.85 -6.10 -2.75
C GLY A 44 -1.02 -6.86 -3.76
N GLY A 45 -1.59 -7.10 -4.94
CA GLY A 45 -0.89 -7.70 -6.06
C GLY A 45 0.02 -6.70 -6.75
N VAL A 46 1.26 -7.09 -7.04
CA VAL A 46 2.27 -6.21 -7.65
C VAL A 46 2.86 -6.86 -8.89
N VAL A 47 2.94 -6.09 -9.97
CA VAL A 47 3.61 -6.46 -11.22
C VAL A 47 4.73 -5.48 -11.49
N GLU A 48 5.91 -5.98 -11.82
CA GLU A 48 7.07 -5.19 -12.22
C GLU A 48 7.36 -5.36 -13.71
N GLY A 49 7.36 -4.26 -14.44
CA GLY A 49 7.88 -4.16 -15.80
C GLY A 49 9.38 -3.90 -15.81
N ALA A 50 9.91 -3.39 -16.92
CA ALA A 50 11.33 -3.07 -17.05
C ALA A 50 11.73 -1.83 -16.25
N ARG A 51 10.86 -0.80 -16.19
CA ARG A 51 11.15 0.51 -15.60
C ARG A 51 10.16 0.94 -14.54
N ILE A 52 8.96 0.35 -14.51
CA ILE A 52 7.88 0.70 -13.59
C ILE A 52 7.33 -0.55 -12.91
N LEU A 53 6.76 -0.36 -11.72
CA LEU A 53 5.88 -1.32 -11.08
C LEU A 53 4.46 -0.75 -10.99
N VAL A 54 3.47 -1.65 -10.99
CA VAL A 54 2.07 -1.34 -10.71
C VAL A 54 1.58 -2.26 -9.61
N GLY A 55 1.07 -1.68 -8.53
CA GLY A 55 0.44 -2.39 -7.42
C GLY A 55 -1.05 -2.08 -7.35
N TYR A 56 -1.89 -3.11 -7.25
CA TYR A 56 -3.29 -2.98 -6.89
C TYR A 56 -3.41 -3.13 -5.39
N ILE A 57 -3.41 -2.01 -4.68
CA ILE A 57 -3.18 -1.94 -3.25
C ILE A 57 -4.48 -1.74 -2.49
N HIS A 58 -4.71 -2.59 -1.51
CA HIS A 58 -5.77 -2.50 -0.53
C HIS A 58 -5.23 -1.92 0.79
N LYS A 59 -5.97 -0.98 1.35
CA LYS A 59 -5.69 -0.37 2.65
C LYS A 59 -6.97 -0.36 3.49
N PRO A 60 -7.02 -1.13 4.60
CA PRO A 60 -8.21 -1.22 5.42
C PRO A 60 -8.63 0.13 6.02
N ARG A 61 -9.93 0.36 6.15
CA ARG A 61 -10.51 1.57 6.71
C ARG A 61 -9.92 1.93 8.08
N GLY A 62 -9.66 3.21 8.28
CA GLY A 62 -9.10 3.75 9.54
C GLY A 62 -7.68 3.28 9.84
N THR A 63 -6.96 2.81 8.82
CA THR A 63 -5.57 2.37 8.96
C THR A 63 -4.71 2.94 7.84
N GLY A 64 -3.40 2.91 8.02
CA GLY A 64 -2.53 3.42 6.97
C GLY A 64 -1.05 3.32 7.26
N SER A 65 -0.30 4.18 6.58
CA SER A 65 1.13 4.30 6.75
C SER A 65 1.50 5.40 7.72
N ARG A 66 2.56 5.18 8.48
CA ARG A 66 3.30 6.25 9.16
C ARG A 66 4.02 7.11 8.14
N MET A 67 4.57 8.25 8.60
CA MET A 67 5.42 9.09 7.79
C MET A 67 6.62 8.29 7.31
N HIS A 68 6.84 8.26 5.99
CA HIS A 68 7.91 7.49 5.37
C HIS A 68 8.36 8.15 4.07
N THR A 69 9.49 7.69 3.56
CA THR A 69 10.04 8.08 2.26
C THR A 69 10.42 6.87 1.44
N HIS A 70 10.57 7.04 0.15
CA HIS A 70 11.15 6.06 -0.77
C HIS A 70 11.83 6.76 -1.95
N LYS A 71 12.80 6.08 -2.56
CA LYS A 71 13.57 6.61 -3.70
C LYS A 71 12.77 6.72 -4.99
N ASN A 72 11.65 5.99 -5.09
CA ASN A 72 10.79 6.03 -6.26
C ASN A 72 10.01 7.34 -6.33
N GLU A 73 9.79 7.84 -7.53
CA GLU A 73 8.62 8.63 -7.85
C GLU A 73 7.37 7.73 -7.83
N GLN A 74 6.25 8.25 -7.34
CA GLN A 74 5.01 7.49 -7.22
C GLN A 74 3.78 8.28 -7.61
N LEU A 75 2.88 7.60 -8.34
CA LEU A 75 1.53 8.04 -8.61
C LEU A 75 0.54 7.06 -7.95
N ASN A 76 -0.42 7.57 -7.19
CA ASN A 76 -1.51 6.77 -6.64
C ASN A 76 -2.83 7.20 -7.27
N TYR A 77 -3.47 6.32 -8.03
CA TYR A 77 -4.82 6.54 -8.52
C TYR A 77 -5.84 5.80 -7.65
N VAL A 78 -6.71 6.54 -6.98
CA VAL A 78 -7.70 5.98 -6.05
C VAL A 78 -8.88 5.41 -6.82
N LEU A 79 -9.13 4.12 -6.66
CA LEU A 79 -10.22 3.38 -7.30
C LEU A 79 -11.47 3.29 -6.40
N GLN A 80 -11.27 3.23 -5.07
CA GLN A 80 -12.33 3.10 -4.07
C GLN A 80 -11.92 3.76 -2.77
N GLY A 81 -12.90 4.35 -2.07
CA GLY A 81 -12.70 4.99 -0.77
C GLY A 81 -12.01 6.34 -0.86
N THR A 82 -11.49 6.81 0.25
CA THR A 82 -10.82 8.12 0.34
C THR A 82 -9.51 7.97 1.09
N LEU A 83 -8.38 8.35 0.45
CA LEU A 83 -7.09 8.52 1.11
C LEU A 83 -7.00 9.91 1.74
N VAL A 84 -6.51 9.98 2.97
CA VAL A 84 -6.22 11.22 3.69
C VAL A 84 -4.80 11.18 4.25
N GLY A 85 -4.16 12.33 4.38
CA GLY A 85 -2.81 12.40 4.93
C GLY A 85 -2.04 13.63 4.48
N SER A 86 -0.75 13.47 4.22
CA SER A 86 0.11 14.55 3.72
C SER A 86 1.20 14.06 2.76
N VAL A 87 1.62 14.94 1.87
CA VAL A 87 2.80 14.79 1.00
C VAL A 87 3.61 16.08 1.09
N ASN A 88 4.89 16.00 1.47
CA ASN A 88 5.74 17.18 1.70
C ASN A 88 5.08 18.23 2.61
N GLY A 89 4.45 17.79 3.70
CA GLY A 89 3.74 18.66 4.64
C GLY A 89 2.40 19.22 4.13
N LYS A 90 2.06 19.08 2.84
CA LYS A 90 0.77 19.52 2.29
C LYS A 90 -0.29 18.47 2.54
N ARG A 91 -1.44 18.89 3.09
CA ARG A 91 -2.59 18.02 3.31
C ARG A 91 -3.13 17.46 2.00
N VAL A 92 -3.46 16.17 2.02
CA VAL A 92 -4.08 15.44 0.91
C VAL A 92 -5.42 14.87 1.38
N VAL A 93 -6.46 15.07 0.57
CA VAL A 93 -7.76 14.39 0.65
C VAL A 93 -8.10 13.92 -0.75
N ALA A 94 -8.07 12.63 -0.97
CA ALA A 94 -8.19 12.03 -2.30
C ALA A 94 -9.29 10.96 -2.32
N PRO A 95 -10.53 11.31 -2.71
CA PRO A 95 -11.59 10.35 -2.97
C PRO A 95 -11.32 9.54 -4.24
N ALA A 96 -12.14 8.52 -4.49
CA ALA A 96 -12.09 7.75 -5.74
C ALA A 96 -12.10 8.67 -6.97
N GLY A 97 -11.31 8.33 -7.99
CA GLY A 97 -11.07 9.15 -9.19
C GLY A 97 -9.92 10.15 -9.06
N THR A 98 -9.30 10.29 -7.89
CA THR A 98 -8.20 11.24 -7.67
C THR A 98 -6.84 10.60 -7.89
N LEU A 99 -5.93 11.33 -8.52
CA LEU A 99 -4.51 11.00 -8.66
C LEU A 99 -3.69 11.80 -7.63
N ILE A 100 -2.86 11.10 -6.86
CA ILE A 100 -1.89 11.71 -5.93
C ILE A 100 -0.50 11.53 -6.52
N TYR A 101 0.25 12.62 -6.66
CA TYR A 101 1.66 12.61 -7.03
C TYR A 101 2.54 12.67 -5.78
N ILE A 102 3.51 11.79 -5.67
CA ILE A 102 4.48 11.71 -4.58
C ILE A 102 5.88 11.75 -5.21
N PRO A 103 6.61 12.88 -5.09
CA PRO A 103 7.98 12.97 -5.59
C PRO A 103 8.90 11.95 -4.93
N ALA A 104 9.98 11.60 -5.60
CA ALA A 104 11.07 10.80 -5.02
C ALA A 104 11.58 11.45 -3.71
N ASN A 105 11.78 10.63 -2.69
CA ASN A 105 12.23 11.03 -1.33
C ASN A 105 11.29 11.99 -0.57
N ALA A 106 10.12 12.32 -1.11
CA ALA A 106 9.16 13.16 -0.39
C ALA A 106 8.62 12.45 0.86
N PRO A 107 8.69 13.07 2.06
CA PRO A 107 8.05 12.53 3.25
C PRO A 107 6.53 12.57 3.08
N HIS A 108 5.88 11.42 3.32
CA HIS A 108 4.44 11.31 3.16
C HIS A 108 3.84 10.23 4.05
N ASN A 109 2.56 10.40 4.38
CA ASN A 109 1.73 9.39 4.99
C ASN A 109 0.35 9.42 4.35
N LEU A 110 -0.25 8.26 4.15
CA LEU A 110 -1.59 8.13 3.61
C LEU A 110 -2.36 7.08 4.42
N ILE A 111 -3.56 7.45 4.84
CA ILE A 111 -4.45 6.67 5.70
C ILE A 111 -5.78 6.50 4.95
N SER A 112 -6.40 5.34 5.08
CA SER A 112 -7.78 5.11 4.63
C SER A 112 -8.75 5.82 5.59
N SER A 113 -9.57 6.73 5.08
CA SER A 113 -10.53 7.50 5.87
C SER A 113 -11.43 6.59 6.72
N THR A 114 -11.75 7.04 7.94
CA THR A 114 -12.71 6.34 8.82
C THR A 114 -14.16 6.50 8.38
N ARG A 115 -14.44 7.49 7.51
CA ARG A 115 -15.80 7.88 7.07
C ARG A 115 -16.26 7.15 5.83
N ASP A 116 -15.40 6.34 5.20
CA ASP A 116 -15.64 5.71 3.92
C ASP A 116 -15.34 4.19 3.99
N LYS A 117 -15.29 3.54 2.83
CA LYS A 117 -14.91 2.14 2.66
C LYS A 117 -13.40 1.95 2.81
N ASP A 118 -12.96 0.71 2.84
CA ASP A 118 -11.55 0.38 2.60
C ASP A 118 -11.08 1.05 1.30
N VAL A 119 -9.85 1.53 1.29
CA VAL A 119 -9.30 2.15 0.09
C VAL A 119 -8.66 1.08 -0.80
N ILE A 120 -8.95 1.20 -2.09
CA ILE A 120 -8.26 0.48 -3.17
C ILE A 120 -7.66 1.53 -4.09
N PHE A 121 -6.38 1.38 -4.41
CA PHE A 121 -5.69 2.30 -5.32
C PHE A 121 -4.64 1.59 -6.16
N LEU A 122 -4.34 2.13 -7.33
CA LEU A 122 -3.17 1.76 -8.10
C LEU A 122 -1.97 2.56 -7.58
N ALA A 123 -0.94 1.87 -7.14
CA ALA A 123 0.37 2.46 -6.88
C ALA A 123 1.25 2.23 -8.11
N ILE A 124 1.62 3.28 -8.80
CA ILE A 124 2.49 3.25 -9.97
C ILE A 124 3.80 3.91 -9.56
N LYS A 125 4.92 3.19 -9.64
CA LYS A 125 6.24 3.67 -9.22
C LYS A 125 7.28 3.36 -10.29
N ASP A 126 8.31 4.21 -10.40
CA ASP A 126 9.53 3.81 -11.07
C ASP A 126 10.26 2.69 -10.30
N LEU A 127 11.17 2.00 -10.95
CA LEU A 127 11.94 0.91 -10.36
C LEU A 127 13.30 1.34 -9.79
N SER A 128 13.47 2.57 -9.31
CA SER A 128 14.67 2.96 -8.53
C SER A 128 14.76 2.15 -7.23
N GLN A 129 13.60 1.72 -6.69
CA GLN A 129 13.44 0.87 -5.51
C GLN A 129 12.25 -0.10 -5.71
N GLY A 130 12.08 -1.11 -4.84
CA GLY A 130 10.85 -1.90 -4.74
C GLY A 130 9.70 -1.09 -4.10
N ILE A 131 8.57 -1.76 -3.81
CA ILE A 131 7.37 -1.09 -3.28
C ILE A 131 7.53 -0.54 -1.86
N ILE A 132 8.49 -1.05 -1.07
CA ILE A 132 8.68 -0.71 0.34
C ILE A 132 9.64 0.48 0.48
N GLY A 133 9.25 1.47 1.28
CA GLY A 133 10.07 2.61 1.67
C GLY A 133 10.69 2.46 3.07
N LYS A 134 11.10 3.59 3.67
CA LYS A 134 11.66 3.68 5.02
C LYS A 134 10.82 4.63 5.87
N ALA A 135 10.49 4.25 7.12
CA ALA A 135 9.89 5.16 8.09
C ALA A 135 10.86 6.33 8.39
N VAL A 136 10.35 7.55 8.49
CA VAL A 136 11.15 8.76 8.69
C VAL A 136 11.73 8.83 10.11
N ASP A 137 10.99 8.32 11.07
CA ASP A 137 11.39 8.29 12.49
C ASP A 137 12.45 7.22 12.82
N GLY A 138 12.88 6.44 11.84
CA GLY A 138 13.84 5.33 12.02
C GLY A 138 13.31 4.17 12.84
N THR A 139 12.10 4.29 13.42
CA THR A 139 11.47 3.23 14.22
C THR A 139 10.40 2.51 13.42
N MET A 140 10.51 1.19 13.33
CA MET A 140 9.49 0.32 12.74
C MET A 140 8.40 0.01 13.78
N THR A 141 7.76 1.05 14.32
CA THR A 141 6.80 0.94 15.43
C THR A 141 5.41 0.47 15.02
N GLY A 142 5.28 -0.08 13.81
CA GLY A 142 4.04 -0.59 13.25
C GLY A 142 3.27 0.45 12.43
N PRO A 143 2.18 0.04 11.77
CA PRO A 143 1.34 0.91 10.97
C PRO A 143 0.55 1.92 11.81
N HIS A 144 0.00 2.94 11.15
CA HIS A 144 -0.93 3.87 11.77
C HIS A 144 -2.33 3.25 11.89
N PHE A 145 -2.98 3.48 13.05
CA PHE A 145 -4.37 3.13 13.30
C PHE A 145 -5.11 4.33 13.89
N GLU A 146 -6.24 4.68 13.29
CA GLU A 146 -7.17 5.65 13.84
C GLU A 146 -7.87 5.11 15.09
N LYS A 147 -8.37 6.02 15.95
CA LYS A 147 -9.11 5.64 17.17
C LYS A 147 -10.29 4.72 16.83
N GLY A 148 -10.35 3.56 17.47
CA GLY A 148 -11.39 2.55 17.23
C GLY A 148 -11.08 1.56 16.10
N PHE A 149 -9.88 1.63 15.51
CA PHE A 149 -9.39 0.71 14.48
C PHE A 149 -8.14 -0.05 14.95
N GLY A 150 -7.75 -1.08 14.21
CA GLY A 150 -6.58 -1.88 14.52
C GLY A 150 -6.82 -3.03 15.51
N PRO A 151 -5.74 -3.73 15.92
CA PRO A 151 -5.83 -4.95 16.75
C PRO A 151 -6.46 -4.72 18.12
N ALA A 152 -6.13 -3.64 18.82
CA ALA A 152 -6.67 -3.30 20.13
C ALA A 152 -8.19 -3.05 20.11
N ALA A 153 -8.72 -2.44 19.04
CA ALA A 153 -10.15 -2.22 18.87
C ALA A 153 -10.92 -3.53 18.64
N LYS A 154 -10.32 -4.47 17.93
CA LYS A 154 -10.90 -5.80 17.68
C LYS A 154 -10.95 -6.63 18.98
N ALA A 155 -9.95 -6.55 19.82
CA ALA A 155 -9.93 -7.23 21.14
C ALA A 155 -11.06 -6.74 22.06
N ARG A 156 -11.29 -5.42 22.13
CA ARG A 156 -12.39 -4.82 22.93
C ARG A 156 -13.79 -5.24 22.43
N LYS A 157 -14.00 -5.39 21.13
CA LYS A 157 -15.26 -5.89 20.58
C LYS A 157 -15.51 -7.36 20.93
N LYS A 158 -14.49 -8.22 20.89
CA LYS A 158 -14.60 -9.64 21.30
C LYS A 158 -14.95 -9.81 22.77
N THR A 159 -14.36 -9.01 23.66
CA THR A 159 -14.66 -9.05 25.11
C THR A 159 -16.08 -8.58 25.42
N LYS A 160 -16.58 -7.53 24.77
CA LYS A 160 -17.97 -7.05 24.92
C LYS A 160 -18.99 -8.07 24.41
N SER A 161 -18.76 -8.73 23.29
CA SER A 161 -19.62 -9.77 22.74
C SER A 161 -19.71 -11.00 23.66
N ARG A 162 -18.59 -11.44 24.24
CA ARG A 162 -18.56 -12.56 25.22
C ARG A 162 -19.27 -12.23 26.53
N ALA A 163 -19.23 -10.98 26.98
CA ALA A 163 -19.95 -10.54 28.20
C ALA A 163 -21.48 -10.43 27.97
N ALA A 164 -21.92 -10.09 26.76
CA ALA A 164 -23.34 -9.99 26.40
C ALA A 164 -24.03 -11.37 26.23
N VAL A 165 -23.29 -12.43 25.90
CA VAL A 165 -23.81 -13.81 25.75
C VAL A 165 -23.91 -14.56 27.09
N ARG A 166 -23.36 -14.00 28.20
CA ARG A 166 -23.37 -14.60 29.55
C ARG A 166 -24.43 -13.98 30.47
N LYS A 167 -25.34 -13.16 29.97
CA LYS A 167 -26.54 -12.67 30.67
C LYS A 167 -27.79 -13.28 30.02
#